data_45f5383e44bc6e8407f054d0ceb96a0a
#
_entry.id   45f5383e44bc6e8407f054d0ceb96a0a
#
_cell.length_a   1.000
_cell.length_b   1.000
_cell.length_c   1.000
_cell.angle_alpha   90.00
_cell.angle_beta   90.00
_cell.angle_gamma   90.00
#
_symmetry.space_group_name_H-M   'P 1'
#
loop_
_entity.id
_entity.type
_entity.pdbx_description
1 polymer ?
#
loop_
_entity_poly.entity_id
_entity_poly.type
_entity_poly.pdbx_seq_one_letter_code
_entity_poly.pdbx_strand_id
1 'polypeptide(L)'
;MKYAGWFQLVVSATAALLTTVAIAAAQEVNDYPTSARAEYVFGCLKANGETRQAIEQCSCSIDVIASLLPYDRYVTAETVLSMSQVRGNLGGEFRSSEQATNAINDLRRAQAEAEVRCF
;
A
#
# COMPACT_ATOMS: atom_id res chain seq x y z
N MET A 1 56.33 -18.87 43.13
CA MET A 1 54.86 -18.99 43.39
C MET A 1 54.22 -17.61 43.61
N LYS A 2 54.33 -16.71 42.68
CA LYS A 2 53.73 -15.34 42.82
C LYS A 2 53.06 -14.85 41.52
N TYR A 3 52.74 -15.74 40.59
CA TYR A 3 52.13 -15.33 39.31
C TYR A 3 50.76 -15.96 39.01
N ALA A 4 50.12 -16.59 40.00
CA ALA A 4 48.83 -17.25 39.82
C ALA A 4 47.59 -16.34 39.99
N GLY A 5 47.79 -15.06 40.28
CA GLY A 5 46.67 -14.14 40.59
C GLY A 5 46.28 -13.14 39.46
N TRP A 6 47.05 -13.08 38.40
CA TRP A 6 46.84 -12.03 37.38
C TRP A 6 46.16 -12.47 36.13
N PHE A 7 45.96 -13.78 35.93
CA PHE A 7 45.31 -14.34 34.74
C PHE A 7 43.79 -14.43 34.82
N GLN A 8 43.20 -14.17 36.01
CA GLN A 8 41.76 -14.28 36.17
C GLN A 8 40.99 -12.95 36.03
N LEU A 9 41.67 -11.83 35.85
CA LEU A 9 41.01 -10.50 35.75
C LEU A 9 40.84 -9.99 34.32
N VAL A 10 41.29 -10.73 33.28
CA VAL A 10 41.23 -10.26 31.90
C VAL A 10 40.12 -10.96 31.06
N VAL A 11 39.46 -11.97 31.63
CA VAL A 11 38.45 -12.75 30.87
C VAL A 11 37.02 -12.23 31.08
N SER A 12 36.79 -11.22 31.94
CA SER A 12 35.42 -10.76 32.26
C SER A 12 34.93 -9.50 31.55
N ALA A 13 35.60 -9.02 30.51
CA ALA A 13 35.29 -7.72 29.91
C ALA A 13 34.85 -7.79 28.44
N THR A 14 34.52 -8.97 27.87
CA THR A 14 34.13 -9.07 26.46
C THR A 14 32.74 -9.63 26.22
N ALA A 15 31.85 -9.57 27.18
CA ALA A 15 30.50 -10.10 27.02
C ALA A 15 29.43 -9.05 27.32
N ALA A 16 29.33 -7.99 26.52
CA ALA A 16 28.09 -7.16 26.51
C ALA A 16 28.10 -6.12 25.38
N LEU A 17 28.12 -6.55 24.13
CA LEU A 17 27.74 -5.68 23.01
C LEU A 17 27.02 -6.51 21.96
N LEU A 18 25.97 -7.22 22.38
CA LEU A 18 24.88 -7.61 21.49
C LEU A 18 23.98 -6.39 21.35
N THR A 19 24.36 -5.49 20.45
CA THR A 19 23.47 -4.46 19.94
C THR A 19 22.33 -5.16 19.23
N THR A 20 21.18 -5.22 19.87
CA THR A 20 19.90 -5.55 19.22
C THR A 20 19.66 -4.50 18.15
N VAL A 21 19.97 -4.83 16.90
CA VAL A 21 19.46 -4.08 15.74
C VAL A 21 17.96 -4.32 15.75
N ALA A 22 17.23 -3.39 16.34
CA ALA A 22 15.79 -3.29 16.16
C ALA A 22 15.59 -2.97 14.66
N ILE A 23 15.23 -3.97 13.89
CA ILE A 23 14.69 -3.77 12.54
C ILE A 23 13.37 -3.04 12.78
N ALA A 24 13.40 -1.72 12.71
CA ALA A 24 12.19 -0.95 12.54
C ALA A 24 11.62 -1.43 11.21
N ALA A 25 10.59 -2.28 11.26
CA ALA A 25 9.74 -2.52 10.13
C ALA A 25 9.27 -1.13 9.69
N ALA A 26 9.74 -0.67 8.53
CA ALA A 26 9.22 0.53 7.91
C ALA A 26 7.73 0.26 7.74
N GLN A 27 6.89 0.86 8.57
CA GLN A 27 5.48 0.93 8.29
C GLN A 27 5.38 1.64 6.95
N GLU A 28 4.89 0.93 5.95
CA GLU A 28 4.54 1.57 4.69
C GLU A 28 3.58 2.69 5.04
N VAL A 29 4.09 3.91 4.90
CA VAL A 29 3.28 5.10 5.15
C VAL A 29 2.23 5.08 4.07
N ASN A 30 0.99 4.87 4.49
CA ASN A 30 -0.15 4.98 3.60
C ASN A 30 -0.25 6.43 3.13
N ASP A 31 0.14 6.67 1.89
CA ASP A 31 0.26 7.97 1.25
C ASP A 31 -1.06 8.50 0.65
N TYR A 32 -2.16 7.73 0.80
CA TYR A 32 -3.47 8.15 0.28
C TYR A 32 -4.07 9.27 1.13
N PRO A 33 -4.37 10.44 0.53
CA PRO A 33 -5.10 11.51 1.23
C PRO A 33 -6.47 11.03 1.69
N THR A 34 -6.94 11.57 2.80
CA THR A 34 -8.30 11.27 3.32
C THR A 34 -9.38 11.58 2.28
N SER A 35 -9.22 12.64 1.48
CA SER A 35 -10.15 12.99 0.41
C SER A 35 -10.27 11.90 -0.65
N ALA A 36 -9.14 11.33 -1.09
CA ALA A 36 -9.13 10.24 -2.07
C ALA A 36 -9.82 8.98 -1.52
N ARG A 37 -9.60 8.66 -0.25
CA ARG A 37 -10.29 7.55 0.43
C ARG A 37 -11.79 7.78 0.52
N ALA A 38 -12.19 8.98 0.93
CA ALA A 38 -13.60 9.34 1.05
C ALA A 38 -14.31 9.30 -0.32
N GLU A 39 -13.65 9.77 -1.38
CA GLU A 39 -14.17 9.72 -2.75
C GLU A 39 -14.35 8.28 -3.24
N TYR A 40 -13.36 7.41 -2.99
CA TYR A 40 -13.48 5.99 -3.30
C TYR A 40 -14.66 5.34 -2.57
N VAL A 41 -14.77 5.54 -1.25
CA VAL A 41 -15.87 4.99 -0.44
C VAL A 41 -17.20 5.49 -0.96
N PHE A 42 -17.33 6.77 -1.28
CA PHE A 42 -18.55 7.33 -1.85
C PHE A 42 -18.94 6.65 -3.16
N GLY A 43 -18.01 6.46 -4.09
CA GLY A 43 -18.24 5.75 -5.34
C GLY A 43 -18.61 4.28 -5.13
N CYS A 44 -17.93 3.61 -4.22
CA CYS A 44 -18.20 2.22 -3.87
C CYS A 44 -19.59 2.02 -3.28
N LEU A 45 -20.05 2.93 -2.41
CA LEU A 45 -21.41 2.90 -1.83
C LEU A 45 -22.50 3.05 -2.90
N LYS A 46 -22.24 3.80 -3.95
CA LYS A 46 -23.20 3.93 -5.07
C LYS A 46 -23.43 2.61 -5.80
N ALA A 47 -22.41 1.75 -5.84
CA ALA A 47 -22.50 0.43 -6.48
C ALA A 47 -23.03 -0.66 -5.54
N ASN A 48 -22.75 -0.58 -4.23
CA ASN A 48 -23.01 -1.64 -3.26
C ASN A 48 -24.14 -1.34 -2.27
N GLY A 49 -24.74 -0.14 -2.36
CA GLY A 49 -25.79 0.33 -1.43
C GLY A 49 -25.20 1.11 -0.25
N GLU A 50 -26.04 1.97 0.33
CA GLU A 50 -25.65 2.92 1.39
C GLU A 50 -25.97 2.34 2.78
N THR A 51 -25.50 1.12 3.04
CA THR A 51 -25.68 0.44 4.33
C THR A 51 -24.43 0.57 5.20
N ARG A 52 -24.57 0.36 6.52
CA ARG A 52 -23.43 0.32 7.42
C ARG A 52 -22.42 -0.77 7.02
N GLN A 53 -22.90 -1.94 6.64
CA GLN A 53 -22.05 -3.01 6.15
C GLN A 53 -21.28 -2.60 4.90
N ALA A 54 -21.93 -1.97 3.93
CA ALA A 54 -21.27 -1.47 2.73
C ALA A 54 -20.21 -0.40 3.05
N ILE A 55 -20.44 0.46 4.04
CA ILE A 55 -19.42 1.43 4.49
C ILE A 55 -18.17 0.69 4.99
N GLU A 56 -18.34 -0.34 5.80
CA GLU A 56 -17.22 -1.13 6.33
C GLU A 56 -16.48 -1.86 5.21
N GLN A 57 -17.20 -2.49 4.29
CA GLN A 57 -16.61 -3.19 3.14
C GLN A 57 -15.88 -2.25 2.19
N CYS A 58 -16.46 -1.11 1.84
CA CYS A 58 -15.85 -0.12 0.96
C CYS A 58 -14.61 0.54 1.61
N SER A 59 -14.64 0.77 2.93
CA SER A 59 -13.50 1.29 3.68
C SER A 59 -12.35 0.27 3.74
N CYS A 60 -12.67 -0.99 4.02
CA CYS A 60 -11.71 -2.09 3.93
C CYS A 60 -11.08 -2.17 2.52
N SER A 61 -11.89 -2.05 1.48
CA SER A 61 -11.44 -2.15 0.09
C SER A 61 -10.38 -1.09 -0.25
N ILE A 62 -10.61 0.18 0.08
CA ILE A 62 -9.61 1.23 -0.18
C ILE A 62 -8.36 1.06 0.67
N ASP A 63 -8.47 0.53 1.89
CA ASP A 63 -7.30 0.24 2.72
C ASP A 63 -6.44 -0.87 2.13
N VAL A 64 -7.05 -1.93 1.58
CA VAL A 64 -6.34 -2.99 0.87
C VAL A 64 -5.68 -2.45 -0.40
N ILE A 65 -6.40 -1.68 -1.22
CA ILE A 65 -5.85 -1.06 -2.44
C ILE A 65 -4.64 -0.19 -2.10
N ALA A 66 -4.75 0.66 -1.08
CA ALA A 66 -3.69 1.54 -0.64
C ALA A 66 -2.47 0.81 -0.06
N SER A 67 -2.63 -0.42 0.41
CA SER A 67 -1.52 -1.26 0.86
C SER A 67 -0.76 -1.93 -0.30
N LEU A 68 -1.38 -2.04 -1.46
CA LEU A 68 -0.85 -2.76 -2.62
C LEU A 68 -0.38 -1.83 -3.76
N LEU A 69 -0.96 -0.65 -3.85
CA LEU A 69 -0.74 0.30 -4.94
C LEU A 69 -0.38 1.67 -4.36
N PRO A 70 0.81 2.23 -4.65
CA PRO A 70 1.17 3.60 -4.26
C PRO A 70 0.18 4.63 -4.81
N TYR A 71 -0.02 5.73 -4.09
CA TYR A 71 -1.03 6.74 -4.45
C TYR A 71 -0.82 7.36 -5.83
N ASP A 72 0.41 7.62 -6.23
CA ASP A 72 0.74 8.15 -7.57
C ASP A 72 0.30 7.20 -8.69
N ARG A 73 0.44 5.88 -8.48
CA ARG A 73 -0.02 4.86 -9.42
C ARG A 73 -1.55 4.76 -9.45
N TYR A 74 -2.18 4.89 -8.30
CA TYR A 74 -3.64 4.97 -8.20
C TYR A 74 -4.19 6.17 -8.99
N VAL A 75 -3.65 7.37 -8.77
CA VAL A 75 -4.05 8.59 -9.49
C VAL A 75 -3.85 8.44 -11.00
N THR A 76 -2.73 7.84 -11.41
CA THR A 76 -2.48 7.57 -12.84
C THR A 76 -3.56 6.67 -13.42
N ALA A 77 -3.91 5.57 -12.76
CA ALA A 77 -4.93 4.64 -13.21
C ALA A 77 -6.33 5.29 -13.27
N GLU A 78 -6.72 6.04 -12.26
CA GLU A 78 -7.98 6.78 -12.22
C GLU A 78 -8.06 7.83 -13.33
N THR A 79 -6.96 8.55 -13.57
CA THR A 79 -6.87 9.53 -14.68
C THR A 79 -7.06 8.84 -16.03
N VAL A 80 -6.39 7.71 -16.25
CA VAL A 80 -6.52 6.94 -17.49
C VAL A 80 -7.95 6.45 -17.68
N LEU A 81 -8.59 5.94 -16.63
CA LEU A 81 -9.99 5.50 -16.68
C LEU A 81 -10.94 6.65 -17.01
N SER A 82 -10.77 7.81 -16.40
CA SER A 82 -11.54 9.01 -16.69
C SER A 82 -11.35 9.47 -18.14
N MET A 83 -10.10 9.55 -18.61
CA MET A 83 -9.78 9.95 -19.97
C MET A 83 -10.23 8.92 -21.02
N SER A 84 -10.25 7.64 -20.67
CA SER A 84 -10.73 6.59 -21.58
C SER A 84 -12.24 6.68 -21.87
N GLN A 85 -12.99 7.39 -21.03
CA GLN A 85 -14.42 7.67 -21.23
C GLN A 85 -14.64 8.85 -22.18
N VAL A 86 -13.61 9.66 -22.45
CA VAL A 86 -13.69 10.75 -23.43
C VAL A 86 -13.85 10.16 -24.83
N ARG A 87 -14.84 10.64 -25.56
CA ARG A 87 -15.10 10.22 -26.94
C ARG A 87 -14.14 10.91 -27.90
N GLY A 88 -13.72 10.20 -28.96
CA GLY A 88 -12.87 10.73 -30.04
C GLY A 88 -11.44 10.22 -30.00
N ASN A 89 -10.57 10.85 -30.79
CA ASN A 89 -9.20 10.38 -31.04
C ASN A 89 -8.32 10.38 -29.78
N LEU A 90 -8.45 11.40 -28.92
CA LEU A 90 -7.68 11.49 -27.67
C LEU A 90 -8.01 10.33 -26.71
N GLY A 91 -9.27 9.99 -26.56
CA GLY A 91 -9.65 8.83 -25.73
C GLY A 91 -9.13 7.52 -26.33
N GLY A 92 -9.03 7.41 -27.64
CA GLY A 92 -8.45 6.25 -28.34
C GLY A 92 -6.95 6.07 -28.01
N GLU A 93 -6.16 7.14 -28.06
CA GLU A 93 -4.74 7.11 -27.74
C GLU A 93 -4.50 6.72 -26.27
N PHE A 94 -5.26 7.29 -25.33
CA PHE A 94 -5.16 6.92 -23.93
C PHE A 94 -5.46 5.43 -23.69
N ARG A 95 -6.48 4.89 -24.35
CA ARG A 95 -6.84 3.46 -24.21
C ARG A 95 -5.78 2.51 -24.76
N SER A 96 -5.01 2.93 -25.77
CA SER A 96 -4.05 2.08 -26.47
C SER A 96 -2.61 2.20 -26.00
N SER A 97 -2.29 3.15 -25.13
CA SER A 97 -0.93 3.31 -24.61
C SER A 97 -0.56 2.18 -23.65
N GLU A 98 0.70 1.73 -23.72
CA GLU A 98 1.23 0.71 -22.81
C GLU A 98 1.18 1.17 -21.34
N GLN A 99 1.50 2.43 -21.08
CA GLN A 99 1.43 3.03 -19.73
C GLN A 99 0.01 3.00 -19.18
N ALA A 100 -1.00 3.33 -19.99
CA ALA A 100 -2.40 3.26 -19.63
C ALA A 100 -2.80 1.83 -19.26
N THR A 101 -2.44 0.87 -20.11
CA THR A 101 -2.73 -0.55 -19.90
C THR A 101 -2.11 -1.06 -18.62
N ASN A 102 -0.84 -0.74 -18.35
CA ASN A 102 -0.15 -1.16 -17.13
C ASN A 102 -0.78 -0.54 -15.87
N ALA A 103 -1.10 0.76 -15.89
CA ALA A 103 -1.74 1.43 -14.76
C ALA A 103 -3.11 0.81 -14.43
N ILE A 104 -3.94 0.56 -15.44
CA ILE A 104 -5.24 -0.09 -15.25
C ILE A 104 -5.09 -1.52 -14.72
N ASN A 105 -4.13 -2.28 -15.23
CA ASN A 105 -3.89 -3.66 -14.77
C ASN A 105 -3.43 -3.70 -13.32
N ASP A 106 -2.57 -2.78 -12.87
CA ASP A 106 -2.14 -2.68 -11.50
C ASP A 106 -3.32 -2.36 -10.56
N LEU A 107 -4.16 -1.38 -10.95
CA LEU A 107 -5.36 -1.04 -10.18
C LEU A 107 -6.34 -2.22 -10.11
N ARG A 108 -6.61 -2.87 -11.23
CA ARG A 108 -7.54 -4.02 -11.27
C ARG A 108 -7.05 -5.18 -10.40
N ARG A 109 -5.75 -5.41 -10.34
CA ARG A 109 -5.16 -6.43 -9.47
C ARG A 109 -5.35 -6.10 -8.00
N ALA A 110 -5.12 -4.85 -7.61
CA ALA A 110 -5.35 -4.38 -6.25
C ALA A 110 -6.85 -4.44 -5.88
N GLN A 111 -7.74 -4.09 -6.79
CA GLN A 111 -9.19 -4.19 -6.61
C GLN A 111 -9.66 -5.65 -6.46
N ALA A 112 -9.13 -6.57 -7.26
CA ALA A 112 -9.46 -7.99 -7.14
C ALA A 112 -9.05 -8.58 -5.79
N GLU A 113 -7.91 -8.17 -5.26
CA GLU A 113 -7.47 -8.56 -3.92
C GLU A 113 -8.36 -7.96 -2.82
N ALA A 114 -8.77 -6.70 -2.99
CA ALA A 114 -9.70 -6.04 -2.08
C ALA A 114 -11.07 -6.73 -2.08
N GLU A 115 -11.56 -7.15 -3.24
CA GLU A 115 -12.82 -7.89 -3.37
C GLU A 115 -12.80 -9.18 -2.53
N VAL A 116 -11.74 -9.97 -2.65
CA VAL A 116 -11.59 -11.23 -1.91
C VAL A 116 -11.49 -11.03 -0.40
N ARG A 117 -10.91 -9.91 0.04
CA ARG A 117 -10.66 -9.66 1.48
C ARG A 117 -11.81 -8.96 2.18
N CYS A 118 -12.60 -8.18 1.46
CA CYS A 118 -13.54 -7.25 2.07
C CYS A 118 -15.02 -7.60 1.80
N PHE A 119 -15.29 -8.42 0.77
CA PHE A 119 -16.64 -8.82 0.37
C PHE A 119 -16.84 -10.32 0.44
#